data_9850e1f97b589fd51e163afdfffbeadb
#
_entry.id   9850e1f97b589fd51e163afdfffbeadb
#
_cell.length_a   1.000
_cell.length_b   1.000
_cell.length_c   1.000
_cell.angle_alpha   90.00
_cell.angle_beta   90.00
_cell.angle_gamma   90.00
#
_symmetry.space_group_name_H-M   'P 1'
#
loop_
_entity.id
_entity.type
_entity.pdbx_description
1 polymer ?
#
loop_
_entity_poly.entity_id
_entity_poly.type
_entity_poly.pdbx_seq_one_letter_code
_entity_poly.pdbx_strand_id
1 'polypeptide(L)'
;MESLTYRAAGVDIDAGDESVRRIVPIARRTLRPEVLGGIGGFASFVRVPSGFTEPVLVSSTDGVGTKLKVAFATDRHDTIGIDLVAMGVNDVLVHGAEPLYFLDYIATARIDPARIEAIVRGVAAGCEQGGCALVGGETAEMPDLYAPGEYDLAGFVVGVAERARIIDGTRVAPGDVVLGLASSGLHSNGYSLARRIVFDVLGLHTDAPFPETGRTVADELLEPTRIYVRPVLAAVRRHAVHAMAHVTGGGITGNLPRVLPEGRRAVIQRSAWDVPAVFRTLQEAGRVAQAEMFRTFNMGIGYLLVVPAAEADAVTATLAAGGEQVVRLGEIVAGERGVELCA
;
A
#
# COMPACT_ATOMS: atom_id res chain seq x y z
N MET A 1 -37.24 34.04 10.88
CA MET A 1 -35.91 33.43 10.72
C MET A 1 -36.10 31.95 10.98
N GLU A 2 -35.74 31.10 10.03
CA GLU A 2 -35.71 29.67 10.26
C GLU A 2 -34.70 29.35 11.35
N SER A 3 -34.97 28.31 12.17
CA SER A 3 -34.09 27.85 13.22
C SER A 3 -32.81 27.31 12.57
N LEU A 4 -31.65 27.74 13.03
CA LEU A 4 -30.37 27.15 12.62
C LEU A 4 -30.28 25.71 13.14
N THR A 5 -29.91 24.79 12.25
CA THR A 5 -29.71 23.37 12.58
C THR A 5 -28.29 22.95 12.17
N TYR A 6 -27.79 21.85 12.74
CA TYR A 6 -26.48 21.29 12.40
C TYR A 6 -26.42 20.91 10.90
N ARG A 7 -27.53 20.35 10.38
CA ARG A 7 -27.71 20.06 8.96
C ARG A 7 -27.65 21.32 8.09
N ALA A 8 -28.27 22.43 8.52
CA ALA A 8 -28.19 23.71 7.83
C ALA A 8 -26.77 24.31 7.86
N ALA A 9 -25.96 23.93 8.85
CA ALA A 9 -24.55 24.28 8.96
C ALA A 9 -23.62 23.33 8.20
N GLY A 10 -24.16 22.33 7.46
CA GLY A 10 -23.39 21.45 6.57
C GLY A 10 -23.03 20.09 7.16
N VAL A 11 -23.52 19.71 8.37
CA VAL A 11 -23.26 18.40 8.98
C VAL A 11 -24.56 17.62 9.14
N ASP A 12 -24.62 16.44 8.49
CA ASP A 12 -25.80 15.58 8.46
C ASP A 12 -25.62 14.31 9.30
N ILE A 13 -26.09 14.32 10.55
CA ILE A 13 -26.02 13.19 11.47
C ILE A 13 -26.75 11.95 10.91
N ASP A 14 -27.91 12.13 10.25
CA ASP A 14 -28.68 11.00 9.70
C ASP A 14 -27.92 10.29 8.58
N ALA A 15 -27.16 11.04 7.76
CA ALA A 15 -26.28 10.48 6.73
C ALA A 15 -25.09 9.71 7.37
N GLY A 16 -24.54 10.21 8.48
CA GLY A 16 -23.54 9.51 9.27
C GLY A 16 -24.05 8.17 9.79
N ASP A 17 -25.22 8.17 10.45
CA ASP A 17 -25.87 6.96 10.99
C ASP A 17 -26.18 5.94 9.88
N GLU A 18 -26.64 6.39 8.72
CA GLU A 18 -26.88 5.52 7.57
C GLU A 18 -25.57 4.91 7.06
N SER A 19 -24.50 5.68 6.99
CA SER A 19 -23.18 5.17 6.62
C SER A 19 -22.74 4.07 7.56
N VAL A 20 -22.85 4.26 8.87
CA VAL A 20 -22.52 3.24 9.89
C VAL A 20 -23.36 1.97 9.68
N ARG A 21 -24.67 2.09 9.44
CA ARG A 21 -25.54 0.92 9.17
C ARG A 21 -25.05 0.10 7.96
N ARG A 22 -24.57 0.77 6.91
CA ARG A 22 -24.07 0.11 5.69
C ARG A 22 -22.70 -0.55 5.87
N ILE A 23 -21.79 0.11 6.59
CA ILE A 23 -20.39 -0.37 6.70
C ILE A 23 -20.23 -1.49 7.73
N VAL A 24 -21.04 -1.55 8.80
CA VAL A 24 -20.92 -2.58 9.85
C VAL A 24 -20.97 -4.01 9.31
N PRO A 25 -21.89 -4.41 8.41
CA PRO A 25 -21.88 -5.75 7.83
C PRO A 25 -20.62 -6.05 6.99
N ILE A 26 -20.08 -5.03 6.31
CA ILE A 26 -18.88 -5.14 5.48
C ILE A 26 -17.67 -5.41 6.36
N ALA A 27 -17.46 -4.59 7.38
CA ALA A 27 -16.33 -4.72 8.28
C ALA A 27 -16.37 -6.02 9.09
N ARG A 28 -17.56 -6.53 9.45
CA ARG A 28 -17.71 -7.82 10.14
C ARG A 28 -17.13 -9.01 9.39
N ARG A 29 -17.02 -8.95 8.06
CA ARG A 29 -16.43 -10.02 7.25
C ARG A 29 -14.93 -10.16 7.45
N THR A 30 -14.26 -9.12 7.92
CA THR A 30 -12.82 -9.09 8.17
C THR A 30 -12.42 -9.56 9.57
N LEU A 31 -13.41 -9.79 10.46
CA LEU A 31 -13.15 -10.06 11.88
C LEU A 31 -12.26 -11.30 12.07
N ARG A 32 -11.30 -11.15 12.97
CA ARG A 32 -10.40 -12.21 13.44
C ARG A 32 -10.83 -12.68 14.83
N PRO A 33 -10.43 -13.90 15.26
CA PRO A 33 -10.73 -14.41 16.61
C PRO A 33 -10.19 -13.55 17.75
N GLU A 34 -9.19 -12.72 17.47
CA GLU A 34 -8.59 -11.80 18.44
C GLU A 34 -9.47 -10.58 18.76
N VAL A 35 -10.44 -10.26 17.90
CA VAL A 35 -11.34 -9.12 18.12
C VAL A 35 -12.41 -9.50 19.16
N LEU A 36 -12.45 -8.79 20.28
CA LEU A 36 -13.32 -9.09 21.43
C LEU A 36 -14.63 -8.29 21.41
N GLY A 37 -14.82 -7.39 20.47
CA GLY A 37 -16.01 -6.54 20.36
C GLY A 37 -16.41 -6.32 18.91
N GLY A 38 -17.45 -5.54 18.68
CA GLY A 38 -17.92 -5.13 17.36
C GLY A 38 -17.64 -3.65 17.08
N ILE A 39 -17.88 -3.24 15.82
CA ILE A 39 -17.86 -1.83 15.41
C ILE A 39 -19.08 -1.11 16.01
N GLY A 40 -18.91 0.16 16.42
CA GLY A 40 -19.96 1.03 16.94
C GLY A 40 -19.78 1.45 18.39
N GLY A 41 -18.71 0.96 19.09
CA GLY A 41 -18.29 1.48 20.39
C GLY A 41 -17.28 2.61 20.24
N PHE A 42 -16.93 3.26 21.35
CA PHE A 42 -15.90 4.31 21.39
C PHE A 42 -14.49 3.78 21.08
N ALA A 43 -14.24 2.50 21.28
CA ALA A 43 -12.96 1.84 21.05
C ALA A 43 -13.18 0.37 20.73
N SER A 44 -12.20 -0.22 20.05
CA SER A 44 -12.17 -1.66 19.75
C SER A 44 -11.20 -2.38 20.67
N PHE A 45 -11.56 -3.61 21.04
CA PHE A 45 -10.73 -4.48 21.86
C PHE A 45 -10.15 -5.59 21.01
N VAL A 46 -8.82 -5.67 20.93
CA VAL A 46 -8.12 -6.73 20.20
C VAL A 46 -7.12 -7.38 21.14
N ARG A 47 -7.25 -8.69 21.31
CA ARG A 47 -6.33 -9.49 22.10
C ARG A 47 -5.05 -9.75 21.28
N VAL A 48 -3.90 -9.69 21.92
CA VAL A 48 -2.66 -10.19 21.31
C VAL A 48 -2.81 -11.69 21.06
N PRO A 49 -2.51 -12.21 19.84
CA PRO A 49 -2.65 -13.62 19.54
C PRO A 49 -1.82 -14.50 20.47
N SER A 50 -2.33 -15.69 20.76
CA SER A 50 -1.53 -16.72 21.45
C SER A 50 -0.46 -17.29 20.49
N GLY A 51 0.63 -17.82 21.04
CA GLY A 51 1.71 -18.44 20.25
C GLY A 51 2.95 -17.57 20.06
N PHE A 52 2.93 -16.35 20.59
CA PHE A 52 4.12 -15.51 20.73
C PHE A 52 4.67 -15.66 22.15
N THR A 53 6.00 -15.74 22.26
CA THR A 53 6.71 -15.78 23.56
C THR A 53 6.93 -14.36 24.06
N GLU A 54 7.38 -13.48 23.17
CA GLU A 54 7.63 -12.06 23.45
C GLU A 54 7.04 -11.22 22.29
N PRO A 55 5.71 -11.01 22.28
CA PRO A 55 5.04 -10.27 21.20
C PRO A 55 5.43 -8.79 21.20
N VAL A 56 5.79 -8.29 20.03
CA VAL A 56 6.05 -6.86 19.78
C VAL A 56 5.00 -6.34 18.80
N LEU A 57 4.33 -5.25 19.17
CA LEU A 57 3.40 -4.58 18.27
C LEU A 57 4.18 -3.70 17.29
N VAL A 58 3.83 -3.80 16.02
CA VAL A 58 4.40 -3.02 14.92
C VAL A 58 3.27 -2.23 14.28
N SER A 59 3.43 -0.92 14.13
CA SER A 59 2.38 -0.05 13.62
C SER A 59 2.89 0.85 12.49
N SER A 60 2.00 1.14 11.55
CA SER A 60 2.21 2.12 10.48
C SER A 60 0.94 2.92 10.25
N THR A 61 1.10 4.13 9.72
CA THR A 61 0.01 4.97 9.24
C THR A 61 0.38 5.56 7.88
N ASP A 62 -0.57 5.56 6.97
CA ASP A 62 -0.40 6.14 5.63
C ASP A 62 -1.75 6.57 5.06
N GLY A 63 -1.71 7.28 3.92
CA GLY A 63 -2.86 7.67 3.13
C GLY A 63 -2.82 7.09 1.72
N VAL A 64 -3.76 7.53 0.86
CA VAL A 64 -3.78 7.17 -0.57
C VAL A 64 -3.10 8.24 -1.43
N GLY A 65 -3.14 9.48 -0.98
CA GLY A 65 -2.55 10.60 -1.69
C GLY A 65 -3.34 11.01 -2.95
N THR A 66 -2.65 11.61 -3.92
CA THR A 66 -3.32 12.25 -5.08
C THR A 66 -3.87 11.28 -6.13
N LYS A 67 -3.77 9.97 -5.93
CA LYS A 67 -4.56 8.95 -6.64
C LYS A 67 -6.07 9.19 -6.46
N LEU A 68 -6.48 9.73 -5.30
CA LEU A 68 -7.87 10.12 -5.01
C LEU A 68 -8.46 11.05 -6.08
N LYS A 69 -7.66 11.93 -6.68
CA LYS A 69 -8.13 12.81 -7.76
C LYS A 69 -8.58 12.04 -9.01
N VAL A 70 -8.03 10.86 -9.24
CA VAL A 70 -8.49 9.97 -10.32
C VAL A 70 -9.82 9.33 -9.94
N ALA A 71 -9.98 8.90 -8.69
CA ALA A 71 -11.22 8.37 -8.17
C ALA A 71 -12.35 9.40 -8.25
N PHE A 72 -12.08 10.67 -7.92
CA PHE A 72 -13.05 11.77 -8.05
C PHE A 72 -13.46 12.01 -9.52
N ALA A 73 -12.48 12.02 -10.44
CA ALA A 73 -12.74 12.24 -11.86
C ALA A 73 -13.53 11.10 -12.53
N THR A 74 -13.50 9.90 -11.96
CA THR A 74 -14.16 8.70 -12.49
C THR A 74 -15.40 8.28 -11.72
N ASP A 75 -15.67 8.90 -10.57
CA ASP A 75 -16.67 8.49 -9.57
C ASP A 75 -16.55 7.00 -9.19
N ARG A 76 -15.29 6.48 -9.14
CA ARG A 76 -14.95 5.10 -8.78
C ARG A 76 -14.19 5.09 -7.47
N HIS A 77 -14.81 4.55 -6.41
CA HIS A 77 -14.32 4.64 -5.03
C HIS A 77 -14.08 3.28 -4.37
N ASP A 78 -14.35 2.19 -5.07
CA ASP A 78 -14.35 0.82 -4.53
C ASP A 78 -12.94 0.19 -4.45
N THR A 79 -11.95 0.75 -5.17
CA THR A 79 -10.59 0.20 -5.18
C THR A 79 -9.61 0.93 -4.26
N ILE A 80 -9.82 2.24 -4.02
CA ILE A 80 -8.89 3.06 -3.23
C ILE A 80 -8.80 2.69 -1.75
N GLY A 81 -9.83 2.02 -1.21
CA GLY A 81 -9.74 1.43 0.11
C GLY A 81 -8.72 0.28 0.18
N ILE A 82 -8.53 -0.46 -0.93
CA ILE A 82 -7.47 -1.48 -1.03
C ILE A 82 -6.10 -0.81 -0.98
N ASP A 83 -5.92 0.31 -1.72
CA ASP A 83 -4.69 1.09 -1.67
C ASP A 83 -4.35 1.55 -0.25
N LEU A 84 -5.34 2.09 0.46
CA LEU A 84 -5.17 2.56 1.83
C LEU A 84 -4.64 1.46 2.75
N VAL A 85 -5.24 0.28 2.69
CA VAL A 85 -4.82 -0.87 3.49
C VAL A 85 -3.45 -1.36 3.06
N ALA A 86 -3.20 -1.48 1.75
CA ALA A 86 -1.96 -1.99 1.18
C ALA A 86 -0.74 -1.18 1.65
N MET A 87 -0.86 0.16 1.68
CA MET A 87 0.21 1.03 2.13
C MET A 87 0.64 0.67 3.56
N GLY A 88 -0.31 0.52 4.48
CA GLY A 88 -0.01 0.20 5.86
C GLY A 88 0.44 -1.26 6.08
N VAL A 89 -0.29 -2.24 5.54
CA VAL A 89 0.01 -3.66 5.80
C VAL A 89 1.33 -4.11 5.17
N ASN A 90 1.71 -3.56 4.01
CA ASN A 90 3.01 -3.84 3.41
C ASN A 90 4.15 -3.22 4.21
N ASP A 91 3.92 -2.08 4.88
CA ASP A 91 4.92 -1.43 5.74
C ASP A 91 5.21 -2.24 7.02
N VAL A 92 4.18 -2.70 7.73
CA VAL A 92 4.41 -3.52 8.94
C VAL A 92 5.04 -4.88 8.56
N LEU A 93 4.72 -5.38 7.37
CA LEU A 93 5.29 -6.62 6.83
C LEU A 93 6.81 -6.54 6.64
N VAL A 94 7.39 -5.35 6.39
CA VAL A 94 8.85 -5.15 6.24
C VAL A 94 9.63 -5.70 7.44
N HIS A 95 9.03 -5.70 8.61
CA HIS A 95 9.61 -6.23 9.84
C HIS A 95 9.23 -7.68 10.14
N GLY A 96 8.55 -8.38 9.21
CA GLY A 96 8.06 -9.74 9.40
C GLY A 96 6.83 -9.80 10.31
N ALA A 97 6.18 -8.67 10.57
CA ALA A 97 4.99 -8.60 11.41
C ALA A 97 3.75 -9.09 10.65
N GLU A 98 2.90 -9.85 11.34
CA GLU A 98 1.57 -10.24 10.88
C GLU A 98 0.59 -9.11 11.20
N PRO A 99 -0.11 -8.51 10.19
CA PRO A 99 -1.14 -7.52 10.45
C PRO A 99 -2.28 -8.10 11.29
N LEU A 100 -2.69 -7.39 12.34
CA LEU A 100 -3.79 -7.81 13.24
C LEU A 100 -5.07 -7.06 12.98
N TYR A 101 -5.00 -5.74 12.97
CA TYR A 101 -6.17 -4.90 12.78
C TYR A 101 -5.82 -3.58 12.08
N PHE A 102 -6.85 -3.00 11.52
CA PHE A 102 -6.83 -1.75 10.76
C PHE A 102 -7.91 -0.81 11.28
N LEU A 103 -7.60 0.48 11.26
CA LEU A 103 -8.51 1.60 11.52
C LEU A 103 -8.40 2.57 10.35
N ASP A 104 -9.53 3.09 9.89
CA ASP A 104 -9.57 4.12 8.84
C ASP A 104 -10.04 5.48 9.39
N TYR A 105 -9.62 6.54 8.71
CA TYR A 105 -10.15 7.88 8.87
C TYR A 105 -10.59 8.38 7.49
N ILE A 106 -11.87 8.71 7.36
CA ILE A 106 -12.47 9.25 6.15
C ILE A 106 -12.93 10.68 6.45
N ALA A 107 -12.27 11.67 5.86
CA ALA A 107 -12.63 13.07 5.99
C ALA A 107 -13.20 13.58 4.67
N THR A 108 -14.40 14.13 4.68
CA THR A 108 -15.11 14.54 3.46
C THR A 108 -15.80 15.89 3.63
N ALA A 109 -16.02 16.60 2.52
CA ALA A 109 -16.81 17.83 2.54
C ALA A 109 -18.26 17.59 3.00
N ARG A 110 -18.88 16.51 2.49
CA ARG A 110 -20.23 16.07 2.81
C ARG A 110 -20.31 14.55 2.77
N ILE A 111 -20.97 13.96 3.75
CA ILE A 111 -21.21 12.52 3.79
C ILE A 111 -22.20 12.12 2.71
N ASP A 112 -21.75 11.22 1.82
CA ASP A 112 -22.57 10.43 0.92
C ASP A 112 -22.49 8.97 1.35
N PRO A 113 -23.55 8.38 1.94
CA PRO A 113 -23.51 7.02 2.43
C PRO A 113 -23.13 5.95 1.40
N ALA A 114 -23.47 6.16 0.12
CA ALA A 114 -23.13 5.23 -0.94
C ALA A 114 -21.63 5.26 -1.26
N ARG A 115 -21.04 6.47 -1.26
CA ARG A 115 -19.60 6.65 -1.45
C ARG A 115 -18.79 6.10 -0.27
N ILE A 116 -19.21 6.40 0.96
CA ILE A 116 -18.58 5.83 2.18
C ILE A 116 -18.64 4.31 2.13
N GLU A 117 -19.79 3.73 1.78
CA GLU A 117 -19.93 2.27 1.61
C GLU A 117 -18.94 1.70 0.59
N ALA A 118 -18.79 2.36 -0.58
CA ALA A 118 -17.85 1.93 -1.63
C ALA A 118 -16.40 1.96 -1.14
N ILE A 119 -15.98 3.04 -0.47
CA ILE A 119 -14.63 3.17 0.10
C ILE A 119 -14.38 2.07 1.12
N VAL A 120 -15.28 1.88 2.10
CA VAL A 120 -15.12 0.87 3.16
C VAL A 120 -15.18 -0.55 2.61
N ARG A 121 -15.89 -0.80 1.53
CA ARG A 121 -15.86 -2.08 0.81
C ARG A 121 -14.45 -2.37 0.28
N GLY A 122 -13.78 -1.37 -0.28
CA GLY A 122 -12.37 -1.47 -0.68
C GLY A 122 -11.45 -1.71 0.53
N VAL A 123 -11.65 -0.99 1.64
CA VAL A 123 -10.88 -1.19 2.88
C VAL A 123 -11.05 -2.62 3.40
N ALA A 124 -12.27 -3.13 3.45
CA ALA A 124 -12.54 -4.50 3.89
C ALA A 124 -11.88 -5.54 2.96
N ALA A 125 -11.95 -5.33 1.64
CA ALA A 125 -11.28 -6.21 0.68
C ALA A 125 -9.75 -6.21 0.87
N GLY A 126 -9.15 -5.05 1.13
CA GLY A 126 -7.74 -4.94 1.48
C GLY A 126 -7.40 -5.65 2.80
N CYS A 127 -8.23 -5.50 3.83
CA CYS A 127 -8.08 -6.20 5.11
C CYS A 127 -8.19 -7.72 4.96
N GLU A 128 -9.13 -8.22 4.15
CA GLU A 128 -9.27 -9.66 3.84
C GLU A 128 -8.00 -10.19 3.15
N GLN A 129 -7.42 -9.44 2.19
CA GLN A 129 -6.17 -9.80 1.52
C GLN A 129 -4.98 -9.77 2.49
N GLY A 130 -4.87 -8.70 3.31
CA GLY A 130 -3.83 -8.51 4.32
C GLY A 130 -3.97 -9.42 5.54
N GLY A 131 -5.13 -10.07 5.72
CA GLY A 131 -5.40 -10.96 6.85
C GLY A 131 -5.58 -10.22 8.18
N CYS A 132 -5.98 -8.95 8.17
CA CYS A 132 -6.27 -8.15 9.36
C CYS A 132 -7.76 -7.82 9.48
N ALA A 133 -8.20 -7.43 10.67
CA ALA A 133 -9.57 -7.03 10.92
C ALA A 133 -9.76 -5.52 10.80
N LEU A 134 -10.75 -5.05 10.06
CA LEU A 134 -11.25 -3.68 10.16
C LEU A 134 -12.07 -3.58 11.46
N VAL A 135 -11.53 -2.92 12.46
CA VAL A 135 -12.12 -2.93 13.80
C VAL A 135 -12.80 -1.61 14.18
N GLY A 136 -12.64 -0.58 13.36
CA GLY A 136 -13.24 0.73 13.58
C GLY A 136 -12.60 1.77 12.67
N GLY A 137 -12.99 3.00 12.90
CA GLY A 137 -12.51 4.17 12.16
C GLY A 137 -13.30 5.41 12.55
N GLU A 138 -13.11 6.48 11.78
CA GLU A 138 -13.82 7.74 11.93
C GLU A 138 -14.27 8.23 10.55
N THR A 139 -15.50 8.74 10.47
CA THR A 139 -16.00 9.43 9.28
C THR A 139 -16.38 10.86 9.67
N ALA A 140 -15.58 11.82 9.23
CA ALA A 140 -15.75 13.22 9.56
C ALA A 140 -16.34 14.02 8.40
N GLU A 141 -17.47 14.69 8.62
CA GLU A 141 -18.01 15.67 7.71
C GLU A 141 -17.45 17.05 8.03
N MET A 142 -16.68 17.61 7.12
CA MET A 142 -15.95 18.86 7.32
C MET A 142 -16.22 19.84 6.16
N PRO A 143 -17.39 20.51 6.17
CA PRO A 143 -17.71 21.51 5.16
C PRO A 143 -16.65 22.63 5.15
N ASP A 144 -16.41 23.20 3.99
CA ASP A 144 -15.43 24.27 3.75
C ASP A 144 -13.93 23.87 3.89
N LEU A 145 -13.62 22.67 4.43
CA LEU A 145 -12.25 22.15 4.47
C LEU A 145 -11.92 21.35 3.21
N TYR A 146 -12.86 20.59 2.70
CA TYR A 146 -12.76 19.85 1.44
C TYR A 146 -13.70 20.44 0.38
N ALA A 147 -13.31 20.37 -0.89
CA ALA A 147 -14.19 20.73 -1.98
C ALA A 147 -15.37 19.74 -2.10
N PRO A 148 -16.54 20.19 -2.59
CA PRO A 148 -17.67 19.29 -2.79
C PRO A 148 -17.29 18.04 -3.60
N GLY A 149 -17.61 16.86 -3.08
CA GLY A 149 -17.29 15.57 -3.71
C GLY A 149 -15.89 15.06 -3.44
N GLU A 150 -15.04 15.81 -2.77
CA GLU A 150 -13.69 15.39 -2.38
C GLU A 150 -13.65 14.88 -0.95
N TYR A 151 -12.68 14.01 -0.69
CA TYR A 151 -12.37 13.43 0.62
C TYR A 151 -10.90 13.11 0.73
N ASP A 152 -10.43 12.86 1.94
CA ASP A 152 -9.12 12.30 2.23
C ASP A 152 -9.25 11.04 3.07
N LEU A 153 -8.24 10.17 2.98
CA LEU A 153 -8.19 8.89 3.64
C LEU A 153 -6.87 8.75 4.39
N ALA A 154 -6.95 8.34 5.64
CA ALA A 154 -5.81 7.88 6.40
C ALA A 154 -6.10 6.51 7.01
N GLY A 155 -5.10 5.62 6.99
CA GLY A 155 -5.18 4.29 7.57
C GLY A 155 -4.16 4.12 8.68
N PHE A 156 -4.53 3.34 9.67
CA PHE A 156 -3.67 2.96 10.77
C PHE A 156 -3.73 1.44 10.95
N VAL A 157 -2.59 0.79 10.85
CA VAL A 157 -2.45 -0.65 11.00
C VAL A 157 -1.61 -1.00 12.23
N VAL A 158 -2.01 -2.05 12.91
CA VAL A 158 -1.19 -2.69 13.96
C VAL A 158 -1.01 -4.15 13.59
N GLY A 159 0.23 -4.58 13.59
CA GLY A 159 0.65 -5.96 13.43
C GLY A 159 1.39 -6.46 14.67
N VAL A 160 1.75 -7.72 14.66
CA VAL A 160 2.53 -8.38 15.72
C VAL A 160 3.69 -9.17 15.14
N ALA A 161 4.83 -9.10 15.80
CA ALA A 161 6.01 -9.92 15.51
C ALA A 161 6.52 -10.60 16.80
N GLU A 162 7.13 -11.77 16.67
CA GLU A 162 7.94 -12.33 17.75
C GLU A 162 9.26 -11.56 17.82
N ARG A 163 9.62 -11.03 18.99
CA ARG A 163 10.81 -10.19 19.17
C ARG A 163 12.07 -10.79 18.55
N ALA A 164 12.30 -12.07 18.78
CA ALA A 164 13.48 -12.78 18.28
C ALA A 164 13.47 -13.00 16.75
N ARG A 165 12.35 -12.71 16.07
CA ARG A 165 12.16 -12.88 14.62
C ARG A 165 11.96 -11.57 13.86
N ILE A 166 12.11 -10.43 14.54
CA ILE A 166 12.02 -9.11 13.88
C ILE A 166 13.10 -9.02 12.80
N ILE A 167 12.67 -8.60 11.62
CA ILE A 167 13.55 -8.32 10.48
C ILE A 167 13.88 -6.83 10.50
N ASP A 168 15.14 -6.51 10.81
CA ASP A 168 15.62 -5.13 10.99
C ASP A 168 16.82 -4.77 10.10
N GLY A 169 17.24 -5.68 9.21
CA GLY A 169 18.36 -5.48 8.30
C GLY A 169 19.74 -5.73 8.90
N THR A 170 19.88 -5.95 10.20
CA THR A 170 21.19 -6.12 10.86
C THR A 170 21.98 -7.31 10.36
N ARG A 171 21.30 -8.33 9.81
CA ARG A 171 21.91 -9.55 9.25
C ARG A 171 22.34 -9.43 7.80
N VAL A 172 22.06 -8.33 7.13
CA VAL A 172 22.44 -8.12 5.71
C VAL A 172 23.95 -8.16 5.55
N ALA A 173 24.41 -9.03 4.65
CA ALA A 173 25.82 -9.29 4.40
C ALA A 173 26.17 -9.21 2.90
N PRO A 174 27.44 -8.92 2.55
CA PRO A 174 27.87 -9.04 1.15
C PRO A 174 27.65 -10.45 0.62
N GLY A 175 27.15 -10.56 -0.61
CA GLY A 175 26.76 -11.81 -1.24
C GLY A 175 25.28 -12.18 -1.03
N ASP A 176 24.54 -11.46 -0.18
CA ASP A 176 23.08 -11.58 -0.13
C ASP A 176 22.45 -11.17 -1.46
N VAL A 177 21.40 -11.87 -1.84
CA VAL A 177 20.65 -11.63 -3.08
C VAL A 177 19.49 -10.69 -2.82
N VAL A 178 19.28 -9.73 -3.74
CA VAL A 178 18.10 -8.88 -3.73
C VAL A 178 17.04 -9.46 -4.69
N LEU A 179 15.92 -9.87 -4.13
CA LEU A 179 14.75 -10.32 -4.87
C LEU A 179 13.72 -9.19 -4.94
N GLY A 180 13.09 -8.98 -6.10
CA GLY A 180 12.00 -8.06 -6.31
C GLY A 180 10.70 -8.79 -6.61
N LEU A 181 9.59 -8.30 -6.05
CA LEU A 181 8.24 -8.75 -6.37
C LEU A 181 7.58 -7.74 -7.28
N ALA A 182 6.95 -8.22 -8.36
CA ALA A 182 6.28 -7.36 -9.31
C ALA A 182 5.18 -6.51 -8.66
N SER A 183 5.07 -5.26 -9.09
CA SER A 183 3.93 -4.40 -8.76
C SER A 183 2.74 -4.68 -9.67
N SER A 184 1.55 -4.26 -9.25
CA SER A 184 0.33 -4.27 -10.09
C SER A 184 0.26 -3.08 -11.07
N GLY A 185 1.13 -2.10 -10.91
CA GLY A 185 1.16 -0.84 -11.63
C GLY A 185 1.82 0.25 -10.80
N LEU A 186 1.29 1.48 -10.87
CA LEU A 186 1.82 2.64 -10.14
C LEU A 186 1.74 2.50 -8.61
N HIS A 187 0.85 1.64 -8.10
CA HIS A 187 0.45 1.57 -6.71
C HIS A 187 -0.23 2.86 -6.26
N SER A 188 0.28 3.53 -5.20
CA SER A 188 -0.28 4.79 -4.71
C SER A 188 0.74 5.94 -4.69
N ASN A 189 1.84 5.82 -5.44
CA ASN A 189 2.93 6.79 -5.43
C ASN A 189 3.14 7.44 -6.80
N GLY A 190 3.65 8.68 -6.81
CA GLY A 190 3.98 9.41 -8.03
C GLY A 190 2.76 10.00 -8.78
N TYR A 191 1.56 9.95 -8.21
CA TYR A 191 0.33 10.35 -8.90
C TYR A 191 0.25 11.82 -9.28
N SER A 192 0.90 12.73 -8.56
CA SER A 192 0.96 14.14 -8.98
C SER A 192 1.66 14.30 -10.33
N LEU A 193 2.75 13.57 -10.54
CA LEU A 193 3.47 13.55 -11.82
C LEU A 193 2.70 12.78 -12.89
N ALA A 194 2.24 11.57 -12.57
CA ALA A 194 1.50 10.71 -13.52
C ALA A 194 0.24 11.41 -14.05
N ARG A 195 -0.57 12.01 -13.18
CA ARG A 195 -1.77 12.77 -13.56
C ARG A 195 -1.42 13.93 -14.48
N ARG A 196 -0.41 14.72 -14.16
CA ARG A 196 0.03 15.82 -15.00
C ARG A 196 0.46 15.36 -16.39
N ILE A 197 1.18 14.24 -16.47
CA ILE A 197 1.58 13.69 -17.77
C ILE A 197 0.38 13.18 -18.55
N VAL A 198 -0.50 12.40 -17.92
CA VAL A 198 -1.63 11.78 -18.62
C VAL A 198 -2.68 12.82 -19.05
N PHE A 199 -3.06 13.71 -18.14
CA PHE A 199 -4.16 14.64 -18.41
C PHE A 199 -3.70 15.93 -19.10
N ASP A 200 -2.56 16.52 -18.69
CA ASP A 200 -2.13 17.82 -19.20
C ASP A 200 -1.21 17.69 -20.42
N VAL A 201 -0.29 16.68 -20.44
CA VAL A 201 0.67 16.53 -21.55
C VAL A 201 0.10 15.66 -22.65
N LEU A 202 -0.47 14.49 -22.34
CA LEU A 202 -1.09 13.61 -23.34
C LEU A 202 -2.51 14.02 -23.69
N GLY A 203 -3.17 14.85 -22.87
CA GLY A 203 -4.55 15.31 -23.08
C GLY A 203 -5.58 14.18 -23.05
N LEU A 204 -5.28 13.06 -22.37
CA LEU A 204 -6.17 11.91 -22.31
C LEU A 204 -7.29 12.14 -21.27
N HIS A 205 -8.50 11.65 -21.60
CA HIS A 205 -9.60 11.56 -20.64
C HIS A 205 -9.58 10.20 -19.94
N THR A 206 -10.34 10.05 -18.87
CA THR A 206 -10.36 8.86 -18.03
C THR A 206 -10.84 7.59 -18.74
N ASP A 207 -11.72 7.74 -19.72
CA ASP A 207 -12.27 6.66 -20.56
C ASP A 207 -11.45 6.36 -21.82
N ALA A 208 -10.44 7.22 -22.12
CA ALA A 208 -9.57 7.01 -23.26
C ALA A 208 -8.69 5.75 -23.07
N PRO A 209 -8.30 5.06 -24.17
CA PRO A 209 -7.34 3.97 -24.07
C PRO A 209 -5.98 4.50 -23.61
N PHE A 210 -5.40 3.85 -22.59
CA PHE A 210 -4.04 4.15 -22.15
C PHE A 210 -3.04 3.51 -23.13
N PRO A 211 -2.01 4.24 -23.60
CA PRO A 211 -1.06 3.72 -24.57
C PRO A 211 -0.40 2.40 -24.14
N GLU A 212 -0.24 1.47 -25.05
CA GLU A 212 0.45 0.18 -24.92
C GLU A 212 -0.15 -0.82 -23.91
N THR A 213 -1.15 -0.43 -23.08
CA THR A 213 -1.68 -1.33 -22.05
C THR A 213 -2.98 -2.02 -22.47
N GLY A 214 -3.70 -1.48 -23.45
CA GLY A 214 -5.03 -1.96 -23.87
C GLY A 214 -6.13 -1.71 -22.84
N ARG A 215 -5.86 -0.98 -21.75
CA ARG A 215 -6.79 -0.60 -20.68
C ARG A 215 -7.23 0.85 -20.86
N THR A 216 -8.30 1.24 -20.18
CA THR A 216 -8.62 2.68 -20.08
C THR A 216 -7.67 3.39 -19.13
N VAL A 217 -7.55 4.72 -19.26
CA VAL A 217 -6.81 5.56 -18.31
C VAL A 217 -7.31 5.34 -16.89
N ALA A 218 -8.63 5.26 -16.70
CA ALA A 218 -9.23 4.98 -15.40
C ALA A 218 -8.78 3.63 -14.83
N ASP A 219 -8.83 2.56 -15.63
CA ASP A 219 -8.45 1.21 -15.17
C ASP A 219 -6.95 1.12 -14.89
N GLU A 220 -6.11 1.77 -15.69
CA GLU A 220 -4.67 1.78 -15.45
C GLU A 220 -4.30 2.56 -14.19
N LEU A 221 -4.87 3.76 -14.01
CA LEU A 221 -4.53 4.62 -12.89
C LEU A 221 -5.26 4.25 -11.58
N LEU A 222 -6.34 3.48 -11.63
CA LEU A 222 -7.02 2.97 -10.43
C LEU A 222 -6.66 1.53 -10.08
N GLU A 223 -5.74 0.91 -10.81
CA GLU A 223 -5.24 -0.42 -10.41
C GLU A 223 -4.77 -0.40 -8.96
N PRO A 224 -5.32 -1.27 -8.08
CA PRO A 224 -4.97 -1.24 -6.66
C PRO A 224 -3.53 -1.62 -6.39
N THR A 225 -2.98 -1.04 -5.34
CA THR A 225 -1.70 -1.44 -4.77
C THR A 225 -1.73 -2.91 -4.36
N ARG A 226 -0.73 -3.67 -4.79
CA ARG A 226 -0.62 -5.09 -4.46
C ARG A 226 -0.31 -5.29 -2.97
N ILE A 227 -1.00 -6.25 -2.34
CA ILE A 227 -0.79 -6.65 -0.95
C ILE A 227 0.06 -7.93 -0.94
N TYR A 228 1.26 -7.87 -0.37
CA TYR A 228 2.25 -8.94 -0.37
C TYR A 228 2.24 -9.80 0.90
N VAL A 229 1.34 -9.51 1.84
CA VAL A 229 1.37 -10.06 3.22
C VAL A 229 1.42 -11.58 3.25
N ARG A 230 0.48 -12.26 2.62
CA ARG A 230 0.34 -13.72 2.73
C ARG A 230 1.55 -14.48 2.15
N PRO A 231 1.97 -14.23 0.89
CA PRO A 231 3.11 -14.94 0.31
C PRO A 231 4.43 -14.62 1.02
N VAL A 232 4.64 -13.36 1.42
CA VAL A 232 5.88 -12.96 2.11
C VAL A 232 5.94 -13.55 3.52
N LEU A 233 4.85 -13.53 4.31
CA LEU A 233 4.83 -14.21 5.61
C LEU A 233 5.06 -15.72 5.48
N ALA A 234 4.55 -16.37 4.43
CA ALA A 234 4.82 -17.79 4.18
C ALA A 234 6.31 -18.05 3.92
N ALA A 235 6.99 -17.14 3.21
CA ALA A 235 8.42 -17.21 2.96
C ALA A 235 9.23 -16.96 4.25
N VAL A 236 8.94 -15.88 4.98
CA VAL A 236 9.63 -15.50 6.22
C VAL A 236 9.53 -16.58 7.32
N ARG A 237 8.41 -17.31 7.36
CA ARG A 237 8.21 -18.40 8.33
C ARG A 237 9.08 -19.63 8.06
N ARG A 238 9.56 -19.82 6.83
CA ARG A 238 10.26 -21.03 6.36
C ARG A 238 11.73 -20.81 6.05
N HIS A 239 12.11 -19.59 5.69
CA HIS A 239 13.39 -19.23 5.13
C HIS A 239 14.03 -18.06 5.87
N ALA A 240 15.35 -17.95 5.76
CA ALA A 240 16.07 -16.79 6.24
C ALA A 240 15.83 -15.59 5.28
N VAL A 241 15.35 -14.50 5.86
CA VAL A 241 15.23 -13.20 5.20
C VAL A 241 15.95 -12.17 6.06
N HIS A 242 16.89 -11.44 5.48
CA HIS A 242 17.74 -10.51 6.22
C HIS A 242 17.17 -9.10 6.27
N ALA A 243 16.52 -8.66 5.19
CA ALA A 243 15.82 -7.36 5.14
C ALA A 243 14.68 -7.42 4.12
N MET A 244 13.72 -6.53 4.27
CA MET A 244 12.65 -6.30 3.31
C MET A 244 12.41 -4.80 3.14
N ALA A 245 11.87 -4.39 2.00
CA ALA A 245 11.46 -3.01 1.77
C ALA A 245 10.20 -2.94 0.91
N HIS A 246 9.25 -2.10 1.31
CA HIS A 246 8.11 -1.71 0.52
C HIS A 246 8.53 -0.56 -0.41
N VAL A 247 8.32 -0.70 -1.71
CA VAL A 247 8.73 0.31 -2.69
C VAL A 247 7.61 1.32 -2.88
N THR A 248 7.76 2.47 -2.23
CA THR A 248 6.83 3.59 -2.24
C THR A 248 7.46 4.84 -2.88
N GLY A 249 7.07 6.03 -2.51
CA GLY A 249 7.75 7.27 -2.88
C GLY A 249 9.24 7.23 -2.48
N GLY A 250 10.11 7.60 -3.38
CA GLY A 250 11.55 7.38 -3.29
C GLY A 250 12.04 6.21 -4.15
N GLY A 251 11.14 5.33 -4.62
CA GLY A 251 11.47 4.18 -5.47
C GLY A 251 12.43 3.19 -4.81
N ILE A 252 13.02 2.29 -5.60
CA ILE A 252 14.02 1.33 -5.10
C ILE A 252 15.21 2.05 -4.44
N THR A 253 15.66 3.14 -5.07
CA THR A 253 16.85 3.90 -4.63
C THR A 253 16.67 4.61 -3.29
N GLY A 254 15.45 4.98 -2.93
CA GLY A 254 15.14 5.65 -1.66
C GLY A 254 14.66 4.71 -0.56
N ASN A 255 14.05 3.58 -0.91
CA ASN A 255 13.45 2.67 0.09
C ASN A 255 14.40 1.56 0.52
N LEU A 256 15.14 0.91 -0.39
CA LEU A 256 16.04 -0.16 -0.01
C LEU A 256 17.14 0.27 0.98
N PRO A 257 17.79 1.46 0.85
CA PRO A 257 18.81 1.89 1.80
C PRO A 257 18.32 2.02 3.25
N ARG A 258 17.01 2.22 3.47
CA ARG A 258 16.42 2.37 4.81
C ARG A 258 16.58 1.12 5.68
N VAL A 259 16.74 -0.04 5.03
CA VAL A 259 16.86 -1.35 5.69
C VAL A 259 18.26 -1.97 5.55
N LEU A 260 19.19 -1.26 4.92
CA LEU A 260 20.58 -1.68 4.81
C LEU A 260 21.42 -1.10 5.96
N PRO A 261 22.28 -1.89 6.59
CA PRO A 261 23.24 -1.37 7.58
C PRO A 261 24.35 -0.55 6.90
N GLU A 262 25.07 0.24 7.68
CA GLU A 262 26.25 0.94 7.21
C GLU A 262 27.27 -0.04 6.61
N GLY A 263 27.98 0.40 5.57
CA GLY A 263 28.94 -0.43 4.87
C GLY A 263 28.33 -1.46 3.93
N ARG A 264 27.03 -1.36 3.61
CA ARG A 264 26.33 -2.27 2.66
C ARG A 264 25.67 -1.46 1.54
N ARG A 265 25.93 -1.89 0.31
CA ARG A 265 25.35 -1.31 -0.91
C ARG A 265 24.63 -2.41 -1.68
N ALA A 266 23.45 -2.10 -2.22
CA ALA A 266 22.78 -2.97 -3.17
C ALA A 266 23.19 -2.59 -4.60
N VAL A 267 23.60 -3.57 -5.40
CA VAL A 267 23.88 -3.42 -6.84
C VAL A 267 22.72 -4.08 -7.58
N ILE A 268 21.94 -3.29 -8.29
CA ILE A 268 20.71 -3.70 -8.96
C ILE A 268 20.90 -3.60 -10.48
N GLN A 269 20.62 -4.70 -11.19
CA GLN A 269 20.67 -4.75 -12.66
C GLN A 269 19.33 -4.33 -13.25
N ARG A 270 19.27 -3.20 -13.94
CA ARG A 270 18.04 -2.67 -14.57
C ARG A 270 17.51 -3.57 -15.69
N SER A 271 18.38 -4.36 -16.30
CA SER A 271 18.04 -5.36 -17.31
C SER A 271 17.42 -6.64 -16.73
N ALA A 272 17.33 -6.78 -15.39
CA ALA A 272 16.79 -7.98 -14.76
C ALA A 272 15.26 -8.13 -14.91
N TRP A 273 14.55 -7.05 -15.23
CA TRP A 273 13.10 -7.09 -15.45
C TRP A 273 12.65 -6.15 -16.57
N ASP A 274 11.51 -6.48 -17.15
CA ASP A 274 10.85 -5.60 -18.12
C ASP A 274 10.03 -4.55 -17.36
N VAL A 275 10.37 -3.27 -17.58
CA VAL A 275 9.60 -2.16 -17.00
C VAL A 275 8.22 -2.10 -17.65
N PRO A 276 7.11 -2.15 -16.89
CA PRO A 276 5.75 -2.12 -17.45
C PRO A 276 5.48 -0.90 -18.34
N ALA A 277 4.59 -1.07 -19.31
CA ALA A 277 4.26 -0.06 -20.31
C ALA A 277 3.86 1.29 -19.71
N VAL A 278 3.10 1.28 -18.61
CA VAL A 278 2.67 2.51 -17.92
C VAL A 278 3.84 3.42 -17.59
N PHE A 279 4.96 2.86 -17.09
CA PHE A 279 6.14 3.67 -16.72
C PHE A 279 6.90 4.16 -17.95
N ARG A 280 7.00 3.34 -19.02
CA ARG A 280 7.62 3.77 -20.28
C ARG A 280 6.83 4.91 -20.92
N THR A 281 5.50 4.78 -21.01
CA THR A 281 4.61 5.84 -21.51
C THR A 281 4.77 7.13 -20.72
N LEU A 282 4.78 7.06 -19.38
CA LEU A 282 4.97 8.25 -18.53
C LEU A 282 6.34 8.89 -18.74
N GLN A 283 7.40 8.07 -18.84
CA GLN A 283 8.76 8.57 -19.07
C GLN A 283 8.90 9.30 -20.41
N GLU A 284 8.41 8.69 -21.48
CA GLU A 284 8.52 9.22 -22.84
C GLU A 284 7.67 10.48 -23.04
N ALA A 285 6.38 10.40 -22.69
CA ALA A 285 5.46 11.52 -22.82
C ALA A 285 5.85 12.71 -21.94
N GLY A 286 6.24 12.44 -20.70
CA GLY A 286 6.68 13.46 -19.75
C GLY A 286 8.11 13.92 -19.96
N ARG A 287 8.89 13.26 -20.83
CA ARG A 287 10.34 13.46 -21.00
C ARG A 287 11.07 13.44 -19.66
N VAL A 288 10.63 12.52 -18.78
CA VAL A 288 11.15 12.42 -17.42
C VAL A 288 12.52 11.75 -17.45
N ALA A 289 13.49 12.36 -16.78
CA ALA A 289 14.82 11.78 -16.66
C ALA A 289 14.75 10.42 -15.96
N GLN A 290 15.54 9.44 -16.43
CA GLN A 290 15.51 8.08 -15.88
C GLN A 290 15.74 8.05 -14.37
N ALA A 291 16.66 8.85 -13.84
CA ALA A 291 16.90 8.93 -12.40
C ALA A 291 15.66 9.41 -11.63
N GLU A 292 14.88 10.34 -12.20
CA GLU A 292 13.64 10.82 -11.59
C GLU A 292 12.53 9.77 -11.65
N MET A 293 12.45 8.96 -12.73
CA MET A 293 11.53 7.83 -12.79
C MET A 293 11.79 6.84 -11.66
N PHE A 294 13.04 6.43 -11.44
CA PHE A 294 13.43 5.49 -10.37
C PHE A 294 13.34 6.09 -8.95
N ARG A 295 13.28 7.41 -8.84
CA ARG A 295 13.06 8.11 -7.58
C ARG A 295 11.57 8.28 -7.26
N THR A 296 10.73 8.43 -8.28
CA THR A 296 9.31 8.75 -8.11
C THR A 296 8.44 7.48 -8.08
N PHE A 297 8.78 6.49 -8.91
CA PHE A 297 7.95 5.31 -9.16
C PHE A 297 8.64 4.01 -8.75
N ASN A 298 7.82 2.97 -8.57
CA ASN A 298 8.30 1.62 -8.29
C ASN A 298 8.90 0.90 -9.52
N MET A 299 8.71 1.42 -10.70
CA MET A 299 9.21 0.91 -11.99
C MET A 299 8.87 -0.56 -12.28
N GLY A 300 7.79 -1.06 -11.70
CA GLY A 300 7.34 -2.46 -11.85
C GLY A 300 7.73 -3.39 -10.70
N ILE A 301 8.47 -2.91 -9.70
CA ILE A 301 8.88 -3.67 -8.51
C ILE A 301 8.28 -3.01 -7.27
N GLY A 302 7.30 -3.68 -6.65
CA GLY A 302 6.57 -3.10 -5.51
C GLY A 302 7.10 -3.51 -4.14
N TYR A 303 7.86 -4.61 -4.06
CA TYR A 303 8.40 -5.10 -2.79
C TYR A 303 9.76 -5.78 -2.99
N LEU A 304 10.63 -5.69 -2.00
CA LEU A 304 12.00 -6.20 -2.04
C LEU A 304 12.27 -7.11 -0.84
N LEU A 305 13.02 -8.20 -1.10
CA LEU A 305 13.57 -9.06 -0.07
C LEU A 305 15.08 -9.17 -0.26
N VAL A 306 15.84 -9.09 0.82
CA VAL A 306 17.28 -9.38 0.86
C VAL A 306 17.45 -10.71 1.58
N VAL A 307 18.00 -11.70 0.89
CA VAL A 307 18.09 -13.07 1.39
C VAL A 307 19.50 -13.64 1.21
N PRO A 308 19.96 -14.57 2.05
CA PRO A 308 21.20 -15.30 1.80
C PRO A 308 21.18 -15.95 0.41
N ALA A 309 22.32 -15.94 -0.29
CA ALA A 309 22.41 -16.54 -1.63
C ALA A 309 21.94 -18.02 -1.65
N ALA A 310 22.22 -18.76 -0.60
CA ALA A 310 21.81 -20.16 -0.47
C ALA A 310 20.29 -20.37 -0.32
N GLU A 311 19.56 -19.34 0.10
CA GLU A 311 18.10 -19.38 0.29
C GLU A 311 17.33 -18.80 -0.92
N ALA A 312 18.01 -18.10 -1.83
CA ALA A 312 17.35 -17.32 -2.88
C ALA A 312 16.37 -18.15 -3.74
N ASP A 313 16.78 -19.34 -4.17
CA ASP A 313 15.93 -20.20 -5.01
C ASP A 313 14.74 -20.76 -4.23
N ALA A 314 14.93 -21.14 -2.96
CA ALA A 314 13.87 -21.67 -2.10
C ALA A 314 12.84 -20.57 -1.73
N VAL A 315 13.32 -19.35 -1.44
CA VAL A 315 12.45 -18.18 -1.21
C VAL A 315 11.67 -17.86 -2.49
N THR A 316 12.33 -17.81 -3.64
CA THR A 316 11.69 -17.57 -4.94
C THR A 316 10.59 -18.59 -5.21
N ALA A 317 10.86 -19.89 -5.01
CA ALA A 317 9.86 -20.96 -5.20
C ALA A 317 8.66 -20.80 -4.25
N THR A 318 8.90 -20.44 -2.98
CA THR A 318 7.83 -20.23 -2.01
C THR A 318 6.95 -19.04 -2.38
N LEU A 319 7.55 -17.92 -2.78
CA LEU A 319 6.83 -16.72 -3.21
C LEU A 319 6.04 -16.97 -4.51
N ALA A 320 6.64 -17.65 -5.49
CA ALA A 320 5.97 -18.02 -6.74
C ALA A 320 4.79 -18.95 -6.51
N ALA A 321 4.90 -19.92 -5.59
CA ALA A 321 3.78 -20.76 -5.19
C ALA A 321 2.65 -19.96 -4.52
N GLY A 322 2.97 -18.82 -3.91
CA GLY A 322 2.03 -17.84 -3.37
C GLY A 322 1.41 -16.89 -4.41
N GLY A 323 1.77 -17.04 -5.71
CA GLY A 323 1.24 -16.24 -6.81
C GLY A 323 2.06 -14.97 -7.11
N GLU A 324 3.27 -14.85 -6.56
CA GLU A 324 4.14 -13.71 -6.83
C GLU A 324 5.02 -13.93 -8.07
N GLN A 325 5.18 -12.88 -8.85
CA GLN A 325 6.24 -12.81 -9.87
C GLN A 325 7.50 -12.30 -9.21
N VAL A 326 8.52 -13.16 -9.14
CA VAL A 326 9.78 -12.89 -8.43
C VAL A 326 10.90 -12.69 -9.43
N VAL A 327 11.68 -11.66 -9.24
CA VAL A 327 12.85 -11.33 -10.07
C VAL A 327 14.09 -11.24 -9.18
N ARG A 328 15.19 -11.87 -9.59
CA ARG A 328 16.49 -11.65 -8.97
C ARG A 328 17.08 -10.36 -9.54
N LEU A 329 17.07 -9.31 -8.73
CA LEU A 329 17.45 -7.96 -9.15
C LEU A 329 18.96 -7.70 -9.09
N GLY A 330 19.65 -8.35 -8.14
CA GLY A 330 21.06 -8.08 -7.90
C GLY A 330 21.55 -8.65 -6.57
N GLU A 331 22.55 -8.01 -6.01
CA GLU A 331 23.23 -8.50 -4.81
C GLU A 331 23.66 -7.36 -3.88
N ILE A 332 23.98 -7.72 -2.65
CA ILE A 332 24.57 -6.81 -1.66
C ILE A 332 26.09 -6.93 -1.73
N VAL A 333 26.77 -5.79 -1.78
CA VAL A 333 28.23 -5.68 -1.76
C VAL A 333 28.70 -4.83 -0.58
N ALA A 334 29.98 -4.90 -0.26
CA ALA A 334 30.60 -3.95 0.66
C ALA A 334 30.70 -2.57 -0.03
N GLY A 335 30.36 -1.50 0.69
CA GLY A 335 30.39 -0.14 0.16
C GLY A 335 29.59 0.82 1.01
N GLU A 336 29.60 2.10 0.64
CA GLU A 336 28.74 3.11 1.28
C GLU A 336 27.27 2.71 1.12
N ARG A 337 26.49 2.88 2.20
CA ARG A 337 25.07 2.53 2.21
C ARG A 337 24.30 3.22 1.08
N GLY A 338 23.65 2.44 0.23
CA GLY A 338 22.93 2.97 -0.91
C GLY A 338 22.51 1.90 -1.92
N VAL A 339 22.03 2.37 -3.07
CA VAL A 339 21.68 1.55 -4.23
C VAL A 339 22.42 2.05 -5.44
N GLU A 340 23.10 1.15 -6.14
CA GLU A 340 23.69 1.37 -7.44
C GLU A 340 22.82 0.68 -8.50
N LEU A 341 22.33 1.46 -9.48
CA LEU A 341 21.56 0.94 -10.61
C LEU A 341 22.51 0.75 -11.81
N CYS A 342 22.82 -0.49 -12.13
CA CYS A 342 23.58 -0.86 -13.32
C CYS A 342 22.69 -0.94 -14.58
N ALA A 343 23.31 -0.89 -15.75
CA ALA A 343 22.64 -0.92 -17.05
C ALA A 343 21.94 -2.25 -17.35
#